data_3a79db644481d5472664a7f469bb2e96
#
_entry.id   3a79db644481d5472664a7f469bb2e96
#
_cell.length_a   1.000
_cell.length_b   1.000
_cell.length_c   1.000
_cell.angle_alpha   90.00
_cell.angle_beta   90.00
_cell.angle_gamma   90.00
#
_symmetry.space_group_name_H-M   'P 1'
#
loop_
_entity.id
_entity.type
_entity.pdbx_description
1 polymer ?
#
loop_
_entity_poly.entity_id
_entity_poly.type
_entity_poly.pdbx_seq_one_letter_code
_entity_poly.pdbx_strand_id
1 'polypeptide(L)'
;IPFFIYDPRNPIQGERRNQLAQTIDIVPTLAEFFQIAPPEYMDGHSLTPVIRNDTPIRNYALFGIFGGHICITDGRYVYMRSCKDPENQPLYEYTAMPCHMDRPFSREEMSEAELCDKNAFNFMKKSGVFKVPVHHSTDSYRFGTMLFDLLTDPEQKCPIHDSNIEDHLCQAMKKMMKDNQAPKEQFERIG
;
A
#
# COMPACT_ATOMS: atom_id res chain seq x y z
N ILE A 1 -10.39 5.12 6.29
CA ILE A 1 -9.97 5.28 7.70
C ILE A 1 -10.08 6.77 8.03
N PRO A 2 -10.82 7.18 9.08
CA PRO A 2 -10.84 8.56 9.53
C PRO A 2 -9.43 9.01 9.92
N PHE A 3 -9.02 10.21 9.43
CA PHE A 3 -7.71 10.76 9.72
C PHE A 3 -7.85 12.25 10.05
N PHE A 4 -7.49 12.61 11.28
CA PHE A 4 -7.58 13.97 11.79
C PHE A 4 -6.21 14.41 12.31
N ILE A 5 -5.79 15.62 11.92
CA ILE A 5 -4.55 16.23 12.39
C ILE A 5 -4.88 17.59 13.02
N TYR A 6 -4.31 17.84 14.18
CA TYR A 6 -4.25 19.16 14.80
C TYR A 6 -2.78 19.61 14.85
N ASP A 7 -2.45 20.66 14.11
CA ASP A 7 -1.14 21.33 14.17
C ASP A 7 -1.33 22.72 14.78
N PRO A 8 -0.86 22.96 16.02
CA PRO A 8 -1.03 24.26 16.70
C PRO A 8 -0.32 25.41 15.99
N ARG A 9 0.60 25.14 15.07
CA ARG A 9 1.30 26.14 14.26
C ARG A 9 0.48 26.60 13.06
N ASN A 10 -0.57 25.86 12.71
CA ASN A 10 -1.45 26.19 11.59
C ASN A 10 -2.71 26.91 12.13
N PRO A 11 -3.01 28.15 11.69
CA PRO A 11 -4.20 28.87 12.11
C PRO A 11 -5.51 28.27 11.56
N ILE A 12 -5.44 27.45 10.52
CA ILE A 12 -6.59 26.85 9.86
C ILE A 12 -7.05 25.63 10.68
N GLN A 13 -8.33 25.65 11.09
CA GLN A 13 -8.94 24.60 11.90
C GLN A 13 -10.30 24.21 11.33
N GLY A 14 -10.71 22.94 11.55
CA GLY A 14 -12.02 22.46 11.17
C GLY A 14 -12.24 22.30 9.66
N GLU A 15 -11.19 22.34 8.85
CA GLU A 15 -11.27 22.18 7.40
C GLU A 15 -11.03 20.73 6.97
N ARG A 16 -11.63 20.35 5.85
CA ARG A 16 -11.33 19.10 5.15
C ARG A 16 -10.27 19.35 4.08
N ARG A 17 -9.37 18.36 3.91
CA ARG A 17 -8.38 18.30 2.85
C ARG A 17 -8.75 17.17 1.91
N ASN A 18 -8.54 17.38 0.60
CA ASN A 18 -8.95 16.44 -0.44
C ASN A 18 -7.76 15.67 -1.03
N GLN A 19 -6.55 16.02 -0.64
CA GLN A 19 -5.35 15.39 -1.19
C GLN A 19 -5.11 14.00 -0.61
N LEU A 20 -4.49 13.14 -1.42
CA LEU A 20 -4.14 11.79 -1.01
C LEU A 20 -3.12 11.81 0.13
N ALA A 21 -3.46 11.11 1.21
CA ALA A 21 -2.60 10.88 2.37
C ALA A 21 -2.55 9.39 2.72
N GLN A 22 -1.43 8.94 3.24
CA GLN A 22 -1.24 7.56 3.69
C GLN A 22 -0.68 7.55 5.11
N THR A 23 -0.85 6.45 5.83
CA THR A 23 -0.33 6.33 7.21
C THR A 23 1.19 6.44 7.29
N ILE A 24 1.92 6.09 6.22
CA ILE A 24 3.37 6.25 6.13
C ILE A 24 3.82 7.73 6.18
N ASP A 25 2.90 8.67 5.91
CA ASP A 25 3.18 10.11 5.92
C ASP A 25 3.21 10.70 7.35
N ILE A 26 2.71 9.97 8.33
CA ILE A 26 2.69 10.42 9.72
C ILE A 26 4.11 10.65 10.25
N VAL A 27 5.01 9.69 10.05
CA VAL A 27 6.36 9.76 10.59
C VAL A 27 7.16 10.94 10.00
N PRO A 28 7.23 11.16 8.67
CA PRO A 28 7.92 12.33 8.13
C PRO A 28 7.26 13.66 8.54
N THR A 29 5.93 13.67 8.73
CA THR A 29 5.23 14.86 9.23
C THR A 29 5.66 15.19 10.67
N LEU A 30 5.76 14.20 11.55
CA LEU A 30 6.23 14.37 12.91
C LEU A 30 7.73 14.73 12.95
N ALA A 31 8.55 14.12 12.09
CA ALA A 31 9.97 14.46 11.99
C ALA A 31 10.15 15.95 11.61
N GLU A 32 9.39 16.43 10.63
CA GLU A 32 9.40 17.86 10.28
C GLU A 32 8.90 18.74 11.44
N PHE A 33 7.81 18.31 12.10
CA PHE A 33 7.27 19.05 13.25
C PHE A 33 8.31 19.24 14.36
N PHE A 34 9.07 18.19 14.68
CA PHE A 34 10.11 18.21 15.72
C PHE A 34 11.48 18.65 15.21
N GLN A 35 11.61 19.02 13.94
CA GLN A 35 12.87 19.40 13.28
C GLN A 35 13.94 18.29 13.37
N ILE A 36 13.52 17.04 13.26
CA ILE A 36 14.38 15.85 13.23
C ILE A 36 14.59 15.47 11.78
N ALA A 37 15.84 15.21 11.38
CA ALA A 37 16.13 14.70 10.04
C ALA A 37 15.49 13.31 9.86
N PRO A 38 14.64 13.12 8.83
CA PRO A 38 14.02 11.82 8.59
C PRO A 38 15.08 10.79 8.15
N PRO A 39 14.89 9.50 8.40
CA PRO A 39 15.74 8.44 7.86
C PRO A 39 15.82 8.50 6.34
N GLU A 40 16.97 8.16 5.79
CA GLU A 40 17.27 8.24 4.34
C GLU A 40 16.35 7.38 3.45
N TYR A 41 15.75 6.33 4.02
CA TYR A 41 14.92 5.32 3.34
C TYR A 41 13.44 5.41 3.71
N MET A 42 12.93 6.61 3.93
CA MET A 42 11.53 6.84 4.27
C MET A 42 10.71 7.08 3.00
N ASP A 43 9.71 6.24 2.74
CA ASP A 43 8.84 6.34 1.55
C ASP A 43 7.67 7.33 1.73
N GLY A 44 7.35 7.72 2.97
CA GLY A 44 6.32 8.70 3.27
C GLY A 44 6.78 10.14 3.00
N HIS A 45 5.81 11.03 2.84
CA HIS A 45 6.02 12.46 2.63
C HIS A 45 5.37 13.27 3.75
N SER A 46 5.98 14.41 4.13
CA SER A 46 5.36 15.30 5.11
C SER A 46 3.99 15.80 4.60
N LEU A 47 2.99 15.74 5.47
CA LEU A 47 1.65 16.27 5.22
C LEU A 47 1.56 17.80 5.39
N THR A 48 2.64 18.48 5.76
CA THR A 48 2.64 19.93 5.97
C THR A 48 2.06 20.73 4.77
N PRO A 49 2.39 20.40 3.49
CA PRO A 49 1.77 21.08 2.34
C PRO A 49 0.26 20.86 2.24
N VAL A 50 -0.20 19.65 2.55
CA VAL A 50 -1.64 19.32 2.57
C VAL A 50 -2.33 20.09 3.71
N ILE A 51 -1.76 20.06 4.92
CA ILE A 51 -2.31 20.72 6.10
C ILE A 51 -2.48 22.22 5.87
N ARG A 52 -1.46 22.88 5.29
CA ARG A 52 -1.44 24.33 5.12
C ARG A 52 -2.33 24.82 3.98
N ASN A 53 -2.23 24.20 2.81
CA ASN A 53 -2.77 24.76 1.56
C ASN A 53 -3.52 23.74 0.70
N ASP A 54 -3.80 22.54 1.20
CA ASP A 54 -4.34 21.43 0.40
C ASP A 54 -3.50 21.14 -0.87
N THR A 55 -2.18 21.30 -0.75
CA THR A 55 -1.25 21.04 -1.86
C THR A 55 -0.94 19.55 -1.95
N PRO A 56 -1.08 18.91 -3.13
CA PRO A 56 -0.84 17.48 -3.27
C PRO A 56 0.63 17.12 -3.02
N ILE A 57 0.84 16.01 -2.34
CA ILE A 57 2.17 15.42 -2.08
C ILE A 57 2.40 14.14 -2.90
N ARG A 58 1.34 13.62 -3.53
CA ARG A 58 1.37 12.47 -4.43
C ARG A 58 0.21 12.49 -5.41
N ASN A 59 0.41 11.82 -6.54
CA ASN A 59 -0.63 11.67 -7.56
C ASN A 59 -1.43 10.39 -7.38
N TYR A 60 -0.85 9.37 -6.74
CA TYR A 60 -1.47 8.06 -6.53
C TYR A 60 -1.19 7.54 -5.13
N ALA A 61 -2.07 6.66 -4.64
CA ALA A 61 -1.86 5.90 -3.42
C ALA A 61 -2.15 4.42 -3.66
N LEU A 62 -1.23 3.54 -3.21
CA LEU A 62 -1.45 2.10 -3.17
C LEU A 62 -2.04 1.70 -1.82
N PHE A 63 -2.98 0.77 -1.85
CA PHE A 63 -3.57 0.20 -0.63
C PHE A 63 -4.09 -1.21 -0.90
N GLY A 64 -4.58 -1.87 0.14
CA GLY A 64 -5.12 -3.23 0.05
C GLY A 64 -4.94 -3.98 1.35
N ILE A 65 -5.30 -5.26 1.29
CA ILE A 65 -5.04 -6.22 2.37
C ILE A 65 -4.14 -7.34 1.84
N PHE A 66 -3.38 -7.94 2.73
CA PHE A 66 -2.48 -9.05 2.36
C PHE A 66 -3.25 -10.18 1.66
N GLY A 67 -2.74 -10.64 0.53
CA GLY A 67 -3.35 -11.67 -0.30
C GLY A 67 -4.63 -11.25 -1.05
N GLY A 68 -5.18 -10.06 -0.79
CA GLY A 68 -6.34 -9.51 -1.48
C GLY A 68 -5.99 -8.82 -2.79
N HIS A 69 -6.87 -7.92 -3.23
CA HIS A 69 -6.60 -7.03 -4.35
C HIS A 69 -5.42 -6.09 -4.04
N ILE A 70 -4.62 -5.80 -5.07
CA ILE A 70 -3.76 -4.62 -5.05
C ILE A 70 -4.59 -3.46 -5.60
N CYS A 71 -4.72 -2.41 -4.80
CA CYS A 71 -5.57 -1.28 -5.12
C CYS A 71 -4.73 -0.02 -5.34
N ILE A 72 -5.14 0.80 -6.31
CA ILE A 72 -4.58 2.13 -6.55
C ILE A 72 -5.70 3.14 -6.69
N THR A 73 -5.43 4.36 -6.23
CA THR A 73 -6.32 5.51 -6.46
C THR A 73 -5.54 6.74 -6.85
N ASP A 74 -6.14 7.58 -7.69
CA ASP A 74 -5.70 8.95 -8.00
C ASP A 74 -6.53 10.01 -7.26
N GLY A 75 -7.41 9.56 -6.34
CA GLY A 75 -8.35 10.41 -5.60
C GLY A 75 -9.74 10.49 -6.21
N ARG A 76 -9.89 10.20 -7.52
CA ARG A 76 -11.19 10.06 -8.19
C ARG A 76 -11.52 8.61 -8.47
N TYR A 77 -10.61 7.89 -9.09
CA TYR A 77 -10.82 6.49 -9.44
C TYR A 77 -10.16 5.57 -8.43
N VAL A 78 -10.81 4.43 -8.17
CA VAL A 78 -10.23 3.31 -7.43
C VAL A 78 -10.18 2.10 -8.35
N TYR A 79 -8.98 1.63 -8.64
CA TYR A 79 -8.75 0.42 -9.43
C TYR A 79 -8.23 -0.69 -8.50
N MET A 80 -8.93 -1.82 -8.50
CA MET A 80 -8.68 -2.96 -7.63
C MET A 80 -8.31 -4.17 -8.50
N ARG A 81 -7.02 -4.48 -8.58
CA ARG A 81 -6.50 -5.61 -9.36
C ARG A 81 -6.57 -6.89 -8.56
N SER A 82 -7.32 -7.89 -9.05
CA SER A 82 -7.37 -9.23 -8.47
C SER A 82 -6.12 -10.05 -8.83
N CYS A 83 -5.93 -11.18 -8.15
CA CYS A 83 -5.02 -12.23 -8.63
C CYS A 83 -5.54 -12.81 -9.96
N LYS A 84 -4.60 -13.34 -10.77
CA LYS A 84 -4.92 -13.91 -12.08
C LYS A 84 -5.51 -15.32 -12.01
N ASP A 85 -5.19 -16.06 -10.96
CA ASP A 85 -5.53 -17.47 -10.78
C ASP A 85 -6.32 -17.72 -9.49
N PRO A 86 -7.23 -18.70 -9.46
CA PRO A 86 -8.04 -19.03 -8.28
C PRO A 86 -7.20 -19.40 -7.05
N GLU A 87 -6.05 -20.01 -7.26
CA GLU A 87 -5.13 -20.40 -6.19
C GLU A 87 -4.44 -19.23 -5.52
N ASN A 88 -4.54 -18.01 -6.11
CA ASN A 88 -3.93 -16.78 -5.63
C ASN A 88 -2.42 -16.91 -5.37
N GLN A 89 -1.73 -17.59 -6.29
CA GLN A 89 -0.30 -17.88 -6.20
C GLN A 89 0.49 -17.17 -7.32
N PRO A 90 1.80 -16.94 -7.11
CA PRO A 90 2.58 -17.17 -5.88
C PRO A 90 2.31 -16.09 -4.83
N LEU A 91 2.20 -16.47 -3.56
CA LEU A 91 2.00 -15.54 -2.46
C LEU A 91 2.96 -15.87 -1.30
N TYR A 92 3.67 -14.84 -0.82
CA TYR A 92 4.62 -14.95 0.28
C TYR A 92 4.41 -13.84 1.29
N GLU A 93 4.57 -14.16 2.55
CA GLU A 93 4.71 -13.19 3.63
C GLU A 93 6.18 -12.85 3.83
N TYR A 94 6.48 -11.55 3.95
CA TYR A 94 7.83 -11.04 4.24
C TYR A 94 7.84 -10.42 5.62
N THR A 95 8.59 -11.02 6.55
CA THR A 95 8.59 -10.59 7.94
C THR A 95 9.97 -10.67 8.57
N ALA A 96 10.30 -9.70 9.42
CA ALA A 96 11.48 -9.77 10.30
C ALA A 96 11.20 -10.52 11.60
N MET A 97 9.92 -10.77 11.91
CA MET A 97 9.49 -11.44 13.12
C MET A 97 8.56 -12.61 12.77
N PRO A 98 8.97 -13.85 13.00
CA PRO A 98 8.22 -15.04 12.58
C PRO A 98 6.99 -15.27 13.48
N CYS A 99 6.05 -14.34 13.45
CA CYS A 99 4.78 -14.47 14.18
C CYS A 99 3.65 -13.82 13.40
N HIS A 100 2.46 -14.40 13.50
CA HIS A 100 1.19 -13.77 13.19
C HIS A 100 0.81 -12.78 14.29
N MET A 101 -0.31 -12.09 14.16
CA MET A 101 -0.77 -11.11 15.16
C MET A 101 -1.07 -11.76 16.53
N ASP A 102 -1.49 -13.03 16.53
CA ASP A 102 -2.00 -13.76 17.70
C ASP A 102 -1.15 -14.97 18.12
N ARG A 103 -0.21 -15.42 17.27
CA ARG A 103 0.59 -16.62 17.52
C ARG A 103 1.92 -16.60 16.78
N PRO A 104 2.96 -17.31 17.26
CA PRO A 104 4.17 -17.58 16.49
C PRO A 104 3.86 -18.39 15.22
N PHE A 105 4.73 -18.33 14.23
CA PHE A 105 4.66 -19.25 13.10
C PHE A 105 4.79 -20.69 13.56
N SER A 106 4.07 -21.59 12.91
CA SER A 106 4.18 -23.02 13.17
C SER A 106 5.54 -23.56 12.69
N ARG A 107 5.85 -24.78 13.11
CA ARG A 107 7.07 -25.45 12.67
C ARG A 107 7.04 -25.73 11.16
N GLU A 108 5.88 -26.03 10.62
CA GLU A 108 5.62 -26.26 9.19
C GLU A 108 5.87 -24.98 8.40
N GLU A 109 5.28 -23.86 8.79
CA GLU A 109 5.50 -22.55 8.17
C GLU A 109 6.99 -22.20 8.16
N MET A 110 7.67 -22.40 9.29
CA MET A 110 9.11 -22.11 9.40
C MET A 110 9.99 -23.11 8.60
N SER A 111 9.54 -24.33 8.34
CA SER A 111 10.30 -25.29 7.54
C SER A 111 10.36 -24.91 6.04
N GLU A 112 9.39 -24.13 5.57
CA GLU A 112 9.32 -23.62 4.21
C GLU A 112 9.88 -22.19 4.08
N ALA A 113 10.26 -21.59 5.19
CA ALA A 113 10.75 -20.21 5.23
C ALA A 113 12.17 -20.09 4.68
N GLU A 114 12.40 -19.08 3.87
CA GLU A 114 13.72 -18.71 3.35
C GLU A 114 14.16 -17.38 3.97
N LEU A 115 15.45 -17.22 4.22
CA LEU A 115 16.02 -15.95 4.65
C LEU A 115 16.43 -15.14 3.42
N CYS A 116 15.80 -13.98 3.21
CA CYS A 116 16.17 -13.06 2.14
C CYS A 116 17.55 -12.44 2.37
N ASP A 117 18.16 -11.95 1.26
CA ASP A 117 19.35 -11.11 1.36
C ASP A 117 19.08 -9.89 2.27
N LYS A 118 20.10 -9.49 3.03
CA LYS A 118 20.01 -8.36 3.97
C LYS A 118 19.69 -7.01 3.33
N ASN A 119 19.84 -6.92 2.00
CA ASN A 119 19.55 -5.73 1.22
C ASN A 119 18.35 -5.90 0.29
N ALA A 120 17.56 -6.97 0.48
CA ALA A 120 16.39 -7.24 -0.37
C ALA A 120 15.37 -6.09 -0.36
N PHE A 121 15.27 -5.37 0.76
CA PHE A 121 14.33 -4.25 0.93
C PHE A 121 15.04 -3.03 1.52
N ASN A 122 14.80 -1.85 0.93
CA ASN A 122 15.40 -0.60 1.40
C ASN A 122 14.99 -0.24 2.83
N PHE A 123 13.73 -0.47 3.19
CA PHE A 123 13.20 -0.18 4.53
C PHE A 123 13.71 -1.13 5.62
N MET A 124 14.32 -2.27 5.25
CA MET A 124 14.86 -3.28 6.17
C MET A 124 16.36 -3.49 5.97
N LYS A 125 17.10 -2.45 5.61
CA LYS A 125 18.56 -2.52 5.41
C LYS A 125 19.27 -3.15 6.61
N LYS A 126 20.17 -4.09 6.33
CA LYS A 126 20.98 -4.81 7.32
C LYS A 126 20.24 -5.81 8.21
N SER A 127 18.93 -5.94 8.06
CA SER A 127 18.13 -6.93 8.80
C SER A 127 17.76 -8.08 7.87
N GLY A 128 17.80 -9.31 8.39
CA GLY A 128 17.23 -10.45 7.67
C GLY A 128 15.71 -10.38 7.68
N VAL A 129 15.11 -10.72 6.55
CA VAL A 129 13.66 -10.83 6.39
C VAL A 129 13.36 -12.26 5.96
N PHE A 130 12.47 -12.94 6.64
CA PHE A 130 11.97 -14.25 6.21
C PHE A 130 10.97 -14.07 5.08
N LYS A 131 11.10 -14.91 4.07
CA LYS A 131 10.13 -15.12 3.02
C LYS A 131 9.43 -16.44 3.28
N VAL A 132 8.15 -16.40 3.58
CA VAL A 132 7.36 -17.56 3.99
C VAL A 132 6.23 -17.76 2.99
N PRO A 133 6.10 -18.95 2.36
CA PRO A 133 5.00 -19.21 1.44
C PRO A 133 3.66 -19.23 2.18
N VAL A 134 2.63 -18.70 1.54
CA VAL A 134 1.27 -18.66 2.07
C VAL A 134 0.34 -19.43 1.14
N HIS A 135 -0.26 -20.50 1.65
CA HIS A 135 -1.11 -21.41 0.87
C HIS A 135 -2.60 -21.06 0.95
N HIS A 136 -3.02 -20.26 1.94
CA HIS A 136 -4.39 -19.85 2.14
C HIS A 136 -4.46 -18.34 2.35
N SER A 137 -5.25 -17.66 1.52
CA SER A 137 -5.41 -16.22 1.61
C SER A 137 -6.80 -15.77 1.16
N THR A 138 -7.02 -14.47 1.22
CA THR A 138 -8.25 -13.82 0.74
C THR A 138 -8.48 -14.14 -0.73
N ASP A 139 -9.70 -14.57 -1.06
CA ASP A 139 -10.12 -14.89 -2.43
C ASP A 139 -10.47 -13.61 -3.21
N SER A 140 -9.45 -12.96 -3.80
CA SER A 140 -9.68 -11.82 -4.69
C SER A 140 -10.11 -12.23 -6.09
N TYR A 141 -9.79 -13.45 -6.53
CA TYR A 141 -10.16 -13.98 -7.84
C TYR A 141 -11.67 -14.01 -8.04
N ARG A 142 -12.42 -14.41 -7.03
CA ARG A 142 -13.88 -14.50 -7.05
C ARG A 142 -14.56 -13.18 -7.43
N PHE A 143 -13.98 -12.06 -7.02
CA PHE A 143 -14.54 -10.72 -7.28
C PHE A 143 -14.03 -10.11 -8.57
N GLY A 144 -12.93 -10.65 -9.13
CA GLY A 144 -12.30 -10.12 -10.31
C GLY A 144 -11.67 -8.73 -10.11
N THR A 145 -11.20 -8.16 -11.20
CA THR A 145 -10.67 -6.79 -11.23
C THR A 145 -11.83 -5.80 -11.34
N MET A 146 -11.78 -4.71 -10.59
CA MET A 146 -12.85 -3.71 -10.51
C MET A 146 -12.30 -2.30 -10.63
N LEU A 147 -13.09 -1.41 -11.23
CA LEU A 147 -12.86 0.03 -11.31
C LEU A 147 -14.07 0.78 -10.77
N PHE A 148 -13.85 1.79 -9.93
CA PHE A 148 -14.90 2.65 -9.38
C PHE A 148 -14.58 4.12 -9.62
N ASP A 149 -15.60 4.94 -9.91
CA ASP A 149 -15.50 6.41 -9.93
C ASP A 149 -16.11 6.97 -8.63
N LEU A 150 -15.27 7.43 -7.70
CA LEU A 150 -15.70 7.94 -6.41
C LEU A 150 -16.53 9.24 -6.50
N LEU A 151 -16.49 9.94 -7.63
CA LEU A 151 -17.32 11.13 -7.83
C LEU A 151 -18.81 10.76 -7.99
N THR A 152 -19.09 9.64 -8.64
CA THR A 152 -20.46 9.17 -8.91
C THR A 152 -20.89 8.05 -7.97
N ASP A 153 -19.93 7.28 -7.44
CA ASP A 153 -20.14 6.13 -6.55
C ASP A 153 -19.14 6.12 -5.37
N PRO A 154 -19.26 7.04 -4.41
CA PRO A 154 -18.34 7.12 -3.27
C PRO A 154 -18.38 5.89 -2.36
N GLU A 155 -19.43 5.08 -2.44
CA GLU A 155 -19.58 3.84 -1.66
C GLU A 155 -19.05 2.60 -2.37
N GLN A 156 -18.57 2.73 -3.61
CA GLN A 156 -17.98 1.66 -4.43
C GLN A 156 -18.91 0.44 -4.57
N LYS A 157 -20.17 0.67 -4.90
CA LYS A 157 -21.20 -0.37 -5.06
C LYS A 157 -21.35 -0.83 -6.51
N CYS A 158 -21.01 0.03 -7.47
CA CYS A 158 -21.26 -0.17 -8.90
C CYS A 158 -19.95 -0.03 -9.69
N PRO A 159 -19.21 -1.14 -9.90
CA PRO A 159 -18.01 -1.07 -10.73
C PRO A 159 -18.33 -0.64 -12.16
N ILE A 160 -17.45 0.15 -12.73
CA ILE A 160 -17.52 0.60 -14.13
C ILE A 160 -16.44 -0.10 -14.97
N HIS A 161 -16.55 0.02 -16.30
CA HIS A 161 -15.54 -0.45 -17.23
C HIS A 161 -15.11 0.70 -18.15
N ASP A 162 -13.83 1.03 -18.10
CA ASP A 162 -13.16 1.95 -19.02
C ASP A 162 -11.72 1.50 -19.22
N SER A 163 -11.45 0.90 -20.36
CA SER A 163 -10.14 0.31 -20.66
C SER A 163 -9.00 1.33 -20.61
N ASN A 164 -9.24 2.58 -20.99
CA ASN A 164 -8.19 3.61 -20.96
C ASN A 164 -7.82 3.97 -19.51
N ILE A 165 -8.82 4.11 -18.62
CA ILE A 165 -8.61 4.40 -17.22
C ILE A 165 -7.96 3.19 -16.51
N GLU A 166 -8.46 1.98 -16.78
CA GLU A 166 -7.93 0.74 -16.24
C GLU A 166 -6.45 0.55 -16.62
N ASP A 167 -6.11 0.72 -17.91
CA ASP A 167 -4.73 0.60 -18.39
C ASP A 167 -3.81 1.66 -17.76
N HIS A 168 -4.28 2.91 -17.67
CA HIS A 168 -3.53 4.00 -17.07
C HIS A 168 -3.23 3.71 -15.58
N LEU A 169 -4.24 3.32 -14.79
CA LEU A 169 -4.08 3.01 -13.37
C LEU A 169 -3.27 1.73 -13.15
N CYS A 170 -3.41 0.71 -14.01
CA CYS A 170 -2.60 -0.49 -13.97
C CYS A 170 -1.11 -0.19 -14.20
N GLN A 171 -0.79 0.66 -15.18
CA GLN A 171 0.59 1.10 -15.43
C GLN A 171 1.15 1.90 -14.25
N ALA A 172 0.36 2.84 -13.69
CA ALA A 172 0.75 3.60 -12.51
C ALA A 172 0.98 2.68 -11.30
N MET A 173 0.10 1.68 -11.08
CA MET A 173 0.24 0.66 -10.04
C MET A 173 1.55 -0.12 -10.20
N LYS A 174 1.80 -0.70 -11.38
CA LYS A 174 3.02 -1.47 -11.66
C LYS A 174 4.29 -0.62 -11.47
N LYS A 175 4.23 0.65 -11.88
CA LYS A 175 5.34 1.59 -11.65
C LYS A 175 5.58 1.81 -10.16
N MET A 176 4.54 2.14 -9.38
CA MET A 176 4.68 2.35 -7.93
C MET A 176 5.16 1.08 -7.21
N MET A 177 4.64 -0.09 -7.56
CA MET A 177 5.12 -1.37 -7.03
C MET A 177 6.61 -1.56 -7.28
N LYS A 178 7.08 -1.26 -8.50
CA LYS A 178 8.49 -1.35 -8.87
C LYS A 178 9.36 -0.34 -8.09
N ASP A 179 8.90 0.91 -8.00
CA ASP A 179 9.61 1.98 -7.30
C ASP A 179 9.75 1.66 -5.79
N ASN A 180 8.75 0.96 -5.22
CA ASN A 180 8.74 0.49 -3.83
C ASN A 180 9.28 -0.94 -3.65
N GLN A 181 10.01 -1.47 -4.64
CA GLN A 181 10.68 -2.76 -4.57
C GLN A 181 9.76 -3.95 -4.26
N ALA A 182 8.51 -3.91 -4.76
CA ALA A 182 7.62 -5.04 -4.64
C ALA A 182 8.26 -6.31 -5.22
N PRO A 183 8.17 -7.45 -4.54
CA PRO A 183 8.73 -8.71 -5.01
C PRO A 183 8.17 -9.13 -6.38
N LYS A 184 8.98 -9.80 -7.19
CA LYS A 184 8.61 -10.19 -8.57
C LYS A 184 7.35 -11.03 -8.62
N GLU A 185 7.17 -11.92 -7.67
CA GLU A 185 6.00 -12.77 -7.55
C GLU A 185 4.69 -12.00 -7.37
N GLN A 186 4.72 -10.79 -6.84
CA GLN A 186 3.51 -9.96 -6.78
C GLN A 186 3.04 -9.54 -8.17
N PHE A 187 3.97 -9.29 -9.10
CA PHE A 187 3.62 -9.02 -10.51
C PHE A 187 3.12 -10.28 -11.21
N GLU A 188 3.70 -11.44 -10.92
CA GLU A 188 3.25 -12.74 -11.44
C GLU A 188 1.84 -13.08 -10.97
N ARG A 189 1.54 -12.78 -9.70
CA ARG A 189 0.25 -13.04 -9.06
C ARG A 189 -0.90 -12.25 -9.68
N ILE A 190 -0.66 -11.01 -10.07
CA ILE A 190 -1.71 -10.12 -10.60
C ILE A 190 -1.76 -10.05 -12.14
N GLY A 191 -0.78 -10.58 -12.83
CA GLY A 191 -0.71 -10.61 -14.30
C GLY A 191 -0.16 -9.35 -14.95
#